data_aa6c6a2654a4ce9bb831ec0a0bb9fe1c
#
_entry.id   aa6c6a2654a4ce9bb831ec0a0bb9fe1c
#
_cell.length_a   1.000
_cell.length_b   1.000
_cell.length_c   1.000
_cell.angle_alpha   90.00
_cell.angle_beta   90.00
_cell.angle_gamma   90.00
#
_symmetry.space_group_name_H-M   'P 1'
#
loop_
_entity.id
_entity.type
_entity.pdbx_description
1 polymer ?
#
loop_
_entity_poly.entity_id
_entity_poly.type
_entity_poly.pdbx_seq_one_letter_code
_entity_poly.pdbx_strand_id
1 'polypeptide(L)'
;MNGVFANRRSAGKKLAHQLASDANYSQALVLGLPRGGIPVAYEIAKHLHLPLDVCLVKKIGLPNQPEVAVGAISEAARMHNDSGNGNITIIDADTANRNSVEKAEIYAAADQVKADLKWRQDHYRQYRPLIKIRDRTVILVDDGMATGLTMHAAIAAVRQQQPQKIILAIPVAANKALQQLDNLVDDHVCLLVPKSLNAVSFWYEDFSQVSDQEVCNLLSQSNQTVVI
;
A
#
# COMPACT_ATOMS: atom_id res chain seq x y z
N MET A 1 -12.69 12.40 -23.29
CA MET A 1 -11.56 12.01 -22.44
C MET A 1 -11.72 10.52 -22.14
N ASN A 2 -11.11 9.65 -22.96
CA ASN A 2 -11.22 8.20 -22.79
C ASN A 2 -10.15 7.76 -21.77
N GLY A 3 -10.50 7.60 -20.51
CA GLY A 3 -9.55 7.10 -19.54
C GLY A 3 -9.86 7.42 -18.09
N VAL A 4 -10.97 8.09 -17.82
CA VAL A 4 -11.40 8.39 -16.46
C VAL A 4 -12.14 7.19 -15.88
N PHE A 5 -11.86 6.87 -14.63
CA PHE A 5 -12.59 5.86 -13.86
C PHE A 5 -13.81 6.50 -13.21
N ALA A 6 -14.98 5.83 -13.26
CA ALA A 6 -16.15 6.34 -12.55
C ALA A 6 -15.88 6.50 -11.04
N ASN A 7 -15.17 5.55 -10.44
CA ASN A 7 -14.74 5.56 -9.04
C ASN A 7 -13.66 4.50 -8.80
N ARG A 8 -13.14 4.39 -7.55
CA ARG A 8 -12.12 3.42 -7.15
C ARG A 8 -12.54 1.97 -7.39
N ARG A 9 -13.80 1.63 -7.17
CA ARG A 9 -14.30 0.27 -7.42
C ARG A 9 -14.28 -0.08 -8.90
N SER A 10 -14.69 0.85 -9.79
CA SER A 10 -14.62 0.63 -11.24
C SER A 10 -13.18 0.43 -11.73
N ALA A 11 -12.22 1.17 -11.15
CA ALA A 11 -10.80 1.00 -11.42
C ALA A 11 -10.30 -0.37 -10.93
N GLY A 12 -10.69 -0.79 -9.73
CA GLY A 12 -10.37 -2.10 -9.17
C GLY A 12 -10.86 -3.26 -10.03
N LYS A 13 -12.08 -3.18 -10.54
CA LYS A 13 -12.62 -4.19 -11.48
C LYS A 13 -11.79 -4.30 -12.75
N LYS A 14 -11.38 -3.17 -13.34
CA LYS A 14 -10.52 -3.17 -14.54
C LYS A 14 -9.15 -3.80 -14.25
N LEU A 15 -8.52 -3.46 -13.12
CA LEU A 15 -7.27 -4.09 -12.69
C LEU A 15 -7.42 -5.59 -12.46
N ALA A 16 -8.51 -6.01 -11.82
CA ALA A 16 -8.78 -7.42 -11.58
C ALA A 16 -8.87 -8.23 -12.88
N HIS A 17 -9.54 -7.69 -13.90
CA HIS A 17 -9.62 -8.33 -15.21
C HIS A 17 -8.25 -8.45 -15.87
N GLN A 18 -7.41 -7.41 -15.78
CA GLN A 18 -6.08 -7.47 -16.37
C GLN A 18 -5.17 -8.45 -15.62
N LEU A 19 -5.22 -8.46 -14.30
CA LEU A 19 -4.49 -9.44 -13.50
C LEU A 19 -4.93 -10.88 -13.81
N ALA A 20 -6.22 -11.14 -13.98
CA ALA A 20 -6.75 -12.48 -14.21
C ALA A 20 -6.25 -13.12 -15.53
N SER A 21 -5.83 -12.31 -16.52
CA SER A 21 -5.35 -12.81 -17.81
C SER A 21 -3.93 -13.40 -17.76
N ASP A 22 -3.11 -13.03 -16.77
CA ASP A 22 -1.67 -13.18 -16.87
C ASP A 22 -1.03 -14.22 -15.93
N ALA A 23 -1.72 -14.68 -14.87
CA ALA A 23 -1.09 -15.59 -13.92
C ALA A 23 -2.04 -16.41 -13.03
N ASN A 24 -1.49 -17.50 -12.50
CA ASN A 24 -2.14 -18.27 -11.44
C ASN A 24 -1.77 -17.66 -10.07
N TYR A 25 -2.75 -17.00 -9.42
CA TYR A 25 -2.59 -16.37 -8.11
C TYR A 25 -3.11 -17.23 -6.94
N SER A 26 -3.18 -18.54 -7.08
CA SER A 26 -3.89 -19.45 -6.15
C SER A 26 -3.54 -19.30 -4.66
N GLN A 27 -2.42 -18.68 -4.32
CA GLN A 27 -2.00 -18.44 -2.93
C GLN A 27 -1.59 -16.98 -2.67
N ALA A 28 -1.94 -16.08 -3.58
CA ALA A 28 -1.58 -14.68 -3.43
C ALA A 28 -2.37 -14.01 -2.29
N LEU A 29 -1.85 -12.90 -1.81
CA LEU A 29 -2.46 -12.02 -0.83
C LEU A 29 -2.57 -10.62 -1.44
N VAL A 30 -3.76 -10.05 -1.43
CA VAL A 30 -3.97 -8.66 -1.84
C VAL A 30 -3.79 -7.76 -0.62
N LEU A 31 -2.89 -6.80 -0.72
CA LEU A 31 -2.62 -5.80 0.31
C LEU A 31 -2.96 -4.40 -0.22
N GLY A 32 -4.02 -3.81 0.32
CA GLY A 32 -4.41 -2.44 -0.04
C GLY A 32 -3.78 -1.39 0.88
N LEU A 33 -3.29 -0.30 0.31
CA LEU A 33 -2.84 0.85 1.09
C LEU A 33 -4.05 1.69 1.54
N PRO A 34 -4.29 1.83 2.85
CA PRO A 34 -5.44 2.60 3.30
C PRO A 34 -5.17 4.11 3.17
N ARG A 35 -6.19 4.88 2.91
CA ARG A 35 -7.60 4.48 2.80
C ARG A 35 -8.01 4.19 1.36
N GLY A 36 -7.54 4.99 0.40
CA GLY A 36 -7.98 4.99 -0.99
C GLY A 36 -7.73 3.68 -1.76
N GLY A 37 -6.64 2.98 -1.46
CA GLY A 37 -6.33 1.69 -2.10
C GLY A 37 -7.26 0.54 -1.70
N ILE A 38 -7.98 0.64 -0.57
CA ILE A 38 -8.81 -0.48 -0.09
C ILE A 38 -10.02 -0.77 -0.99
N PRO A 39 -10.81 0.20 -1.49
CA PRO A 39 -11.89 -0.09 -2.44
C PRO A 39 -11.38 -0.72 -3.75
N VAL A 40 -10.19 -0.33 -4.22
CA VAL A 40 -9.55 -0.93 -5.41
C VAL A 40 -9.13 -2.38 -5.11
N ALA A 41 -8.42 -2.60 -4.01
CA ALA A 41 -7.94 -3.90 -3.56
C ALA A 41 -9.09 -4.89 -3.30
N TYR A 42 -10.20 -4.41 -2.75
CA TYR A 42 -11.40 -5.21 -2.51
C TYR A 42 -11.96 -5.82 -3.80
N GLU A 43 -12.06 -5.03 -4.87
CA GLU A 43 -12.58 -5.55 -6.16
C GLU A 43 -11.60 -6.54 -6.80
N ILE A 44 -10.28 -6.34 -6.64
CA ILE A 44 -9.25 -7.30 -7.08
C ILE A 44 -9.38 -8.61 -6.28
N ALA A 45 -9.38 -8.54 -4.96
CA ALA A 45 -9.47 -9.70 -4.09
C ALA A 45 -10.75 -10.51 -4.33
N LYS A 46 -11.89 -9.82 -4.48
CA LYS A 46 -13.18 -10.42 -4.77
C LYS A 46 -13.21 -11.16 -6.11
N HIS A 47 -12.66 -10.54 -7.15
CA HIS A 47 -12.66 -11.11 -8.51
C HIS A 47 -11.73 -12.32 -8.63
N LEU A 48 -10.55 -12.25 -7.98
CA LEU A 48 -9.54 -13.31 -8.02
C LEU A 48 -9.74 -14.37 -6.91
N HIS A 49 -10.77 -14.23 -6.07
CA HIS A 49 -11.02 -15.08 -4.90
C HIS A 49 -9.81 -15.18 -3.95
N LEU A 50 -9.16 -14.05 -3.70
CA LEU A 50 -7.96 -13.94 -2.88
C LEU A 50 -8.27 -13.30 -1.51
N PRO A 51 -7.48 -13.64 -0.47
CA PRO A 51 -7.56 -12.93 0.79
C PRO A 51 -7.13 -11.47 0.61
N LEU A 52 -7.84 -10.56 1.29
CA LEU A 52 -7.55 -9.14 1.37
C LEU A 52 -7.08 -8.77 2.77
N ASP A 53 -6.01 -7.99 2.84
CA ASP A 53 -5.61 -7.32 4.08
C ASP A 53 -5.11 -5.90 3.81
N VAL A 54 -4.85 -5.13 4.87
CA VAL A 54 -4.32 -3.78 4.75
C VAL A 54 -2.78 -3.79 4.85
N CYS A 55 -2.14 -2.94 4.05
CA CYS A 55 -0.72 -2.61 4.22
C CYS A 55 -0.62 -1.27 4.95
N LEU A 56 -0.38 -1.32 6.26
CA LEU A 56 -0.26 -0.11 7.06
C LEU A 56 1.16 0.45 6.98
N VAL A 57 1.28 1.54 6.25
CA VAL A 57 2.53 2.28 6.07
C VAL A 57 2.28 3.76 6.29
N LYS A 58 3.17 4.41 7.01
CA LYS A 58 3.19 5.86 7.17
C LYS A 58 4.56 6.45 6.88
N LYS A 59 4.59 7.50 6.08
CA LYS A 59 5.80 8.26 5.82
C LYS A 59 6.24 9.02 7.08
N ILE A 60 7.55 9.10 7.28
CA ILE A 60 8.20 9.99 8.24
C ILE A 60 8.64 11.21 7.45
N GLY A 61 8.00 12.35 7.67
CA GLY A 61 8.40 13.62 7.07
C GLY A 61 9.60 14.25 7.80
N LEU A 62 10.30 15.13 7.11
CA LEU A 62 11.31 15.98 7.76
C LEU A 62 10.64 16.90 8.79
N PRO A 63 11.27 17.19 9.95
CA PRO A 63 10.69 18.05 10.99
C PRO A 63 10.24 19.42 10.49
N ASN A 64 11.02 20.03 9.61
CA ASN A 64 10.77 21.38 9.07
C ASN A 64 10.10 21.34 7.67
N GLN A 65 9.95 20.19 7.05
CA GLN A 65 9.36 19.97 5.73
C GLN A 65 8.61 18.65 5.71
N PRO A 66 7.41 18.56 6.29
CA PRO A 66 6.66 17.28 6.43
C PRO A 66 6.32 16.61 5.10
N GLU A 67 6.29 17.37 4.00
CA GLU A 67 6.07 16.85 2.63
C GLU A 67 7.24 16.00 2.14
N VAL A 68 8.45 16.29 2.60
CA VAL A 68 9.66 15.55 2.22
C VAL A 68 9.79 14.33 3.12
N ALA A 69 9.57 13.15 2.56
CA ALA A 69 9.71 11.90 3.30
C ALA A 69 11.19 11.55 3.48
N VAL A 70 11.60 11.35 4.73
CA VAL A 70 12.94 10.89 5.14
C VAL A 70 12.91 9.42 5.56
N GLY A 71 11.74 8.82 5.61
CA GLY A 71 11.57 7.43 5.97
C GLY A 71 10.11 7.01 5.98
N ALA A 72 9.88 5.81 6.50
CA ALA A 72 8.55 5.29 6.72
C ALA A 72 8.52 4.28 7.87
N ILE A 73 7.35 4.15 8.49
CA ILE A 73 7.06 3.08 9.44
C ILE A 73 5.96 2.22 8.83
N SER A 74 6.15 0.92 8.92
CA SER A 74 5.15 -0.07 8.52
C SER A 74 4.86 -1.02 9.66
N GLU A 75 3.63 -1.53 9.68
CA GLU A 75 3.28 -2.70 10.45
C GLU A 75 4.01 -3.92 9.88
N ALA A 76 4.55 -4.77 10.75
CA ALA A 76 5.11 -6.07 10.37
C ALA A 76 4.47 -7.19 11.17
N ALA A 77 4.36 -8.36 10.56
CA ALA A 77 3.99 -9.56 11.28
C ALA A 77 5.05 -9.86 12.35
N ARG A 78 4.63 -10.06 13.60
CA ARG A 78 5.54 -10.44 14.69
C ARG A 78 6.22 -11.76 14.31
N MET A 79 7.53 -11.75 14.23
CA MET A 79 8.29 -12.99 14.28
C MET A 79 8.22 -13.56 15.69
N HIS A 80 8.17 -14.87 15.83
CA HIS A 80 7.87 -15.61 17.10
C HIS A 80 8.79 -15.28 18.28
N ASN A 81 9.88 -14.54 18.10
CA ASN A 81 10.87 -14.24 19.13
C ASN A 81 11.19 -12.75 19.31
N ASP A 82 10.38 -11.85 18.75
CA ASP A 82 10.67 -10.41 18.83
C ASP A 82 9.77 -9.76 19.89
N SER A 83 10.40 -9.30 20.99
CA SER A 83 9.75 -8.50 22.04
C SER A 83 9.43 -7.08 21.59
N GLY A 84 9.76 -6.72 20.34
CA GLY A 84 9.54 -5.42 19.74
C GLY A 84 8.09 -5.22 19.28
N ASN A 85 7.70 -3.96 19.11
CA ASN A 85 6.34 -3.52 18.76
C ASN A 85 5.88 -3.91 17.32
N GLY A 86 6.51 -4.87 16.65
CA GLY A 86 6.06 -5.34 15.33
C GLY A 86 6.02 -4.28 14.23
N ASN A 87 6.80 -3.21 14.35
CA ASN A 87 6.89 -2.15 13.35
C ASN A 87 8.27 -2.13 12.71
N ILE A 88 8.31 -1.99 11.38
CA ILE A 88 9.53 -1.81 10.61
C ILE A 88 9.69 -0.32 10.34
N THR A 89 10.83 0.26 10.74
CA THR A 89 11.19 1.64 10.40
C THR A 89 12.25 1.62 9.31
N ILE A 90 11.97 2.28 8.19
CA ILE A 90 12.87 2.43 7.05
C ILE A 90 13.28 3.90 6.99
N ILE A 91 14.57 4.16 6.92
CA ILE A 91 15.14 5.51 6.81
C ILE A 91 15.84 5.63 5.45
N ASP A 92 15.50 6.69 4.71
CA ASP A 92 16.23 7.11 3.53
C ASP A 92 17.44 7.94 3.96
N ALA A 93 18.60 7.27 4.06
CA ALA A 93 19.84 7.89 4.50
C ALA A 93 20.31 9.01 3.55
N ASP A 94 20.05 8.89 2.25
CA ASP A 94 20.46 9.89 1.27
C ASP A 94 19.65 11.17 1.43
N THR A 95 18.34 11.05 1.64
CA THR A 95 17.49 12.21 1.92
C THR A 95 17.82 12.83 3.28
N ALA A 96 18.08 12.04 4.32
CA ALA A 96 18.49 12.52 5.61
C ALA A 96 19.80 13.33 5.53
N ASN A 97 20.82 12.77 4.86
CA ASN A 97 22.13 13.41 4.70
C ASN A 97 22.04 14.71 3.88
N ARG A 98 21.30 14.71 2.76
CA ARG A 98 21.11 15.91 1.92
C ARG A 98 20.45 17.07 2.65
N ASN A 99 19.60 16.78 3.63
CA ASN A 99 18.90 17.78 4.42
C ASN A 99 19.56 18.02 5.80
N SER A 100 20.72 17.44 6.06
CA SER A 100 21.48 17.58 7.32
C SER A 100 20.64 17.28 8.56
N VAL A 101 19.76 16.28 8.48
CA VAL A 101 18.86 15.90 9.59
C VAL A 101 19.52 14.80 10.41
N GLU A 102 19.56 15.01 11.71
CA GLU A 102 20.15 14.05 12.64
C GLU A 102 19.21 12.84 12.86
N LYS A 103 19.81 11.67 13.13
CA LYS A 103 19.03 10.45 13.42
C LYS A 103 18.04 10.66 14.57
N ALA A 104 18.41 11.43 15.60
CA ALA A 104 17.57 11.71 16.74
C ALA A 104 16.27 12.44 16.34
N GLU A 105 16.36 13.40 15.41
CA GLU A 105 15.20 14.14 14.90
C GLU A 105 14.28 13.22 14.08
N ILE A 106 14.85 12.31 13.28
CA ILE A 106 14.09 11.32 12.52
C ILE A 106 13.34 10.37 13.47
N TYR A 107 13.98 9.90 14.54
CA TYR A 107 13.34 9.05 15.51
C TYR A 107 12.23 9.77 16.29
N ALA A 108 12.42 11.05 16.64
CA ALA A 108 11.38 11.85 17.27
C ALA A 108 10.16 12.03 16.35
N ALA A 109 10.37 12.32 15.07
CA ALA A 109 9.29 12.37 14.07
C ALA A 109 8.63 10.99 13.88
N ALA A 110 9.41 9.92 13.93
CA ALA A 110 8.92 8.55 13.86
C ALA A 110 7.98 8.20 15.02
N ASP A 111 8.25 8.68 16.22
CA ASP A 111 7.41 8.39 17.40
C ASP A 111 6.01 9.02 17.29
N GLN A 112 5.90 10.21 16.70
CA GLN A 112 4.60 10.81 16.39
C GLN A 112 3.81 9.97 15.37
N VAL A 113 4.51 9.47 14.35
CA VAL A 113 3.91 8.63 13.31
C VAL A 113 3.48 7.25 13.84
N LYS A 114 4.20 6.70 14.82
CA LYS A 114 3.86 5.44 15.50
C LYS A 114 2.50 5.48 16.19
N ALA A 115 2.17 6.59 16.85
CA ALA A 115 0.89 6.72 17.53
C ALA A 115 -0.30 6.61 16.56
N ASP A 116 -0.21 7.28 15.43
CA ASP A 116 -1.21 7.20 14.36
C ASP A 116 -1.29 5.79 13.74
N LEU A 117 -0.13 5.16 13.52
CA LEU A 117 -0.08 3.79 12.99
C LEU A 117 -0.73 2.82 13.96
N LYS A 118 -0.43 2.95 15.25
CA LYS A 118 -1.02 2.13 16.31
C LYS A 118 -2.54 2.27 16.36
N TRP A 119 -3.06 3.51 16.28
CA TRP A 119 -4.50 3.74 16.23
C TRP A 119 -5.15 3.01 15.05
N ARG A 120 -4.52 3.06 13.84
CA ARG A 120 -5.02 2.35 12.65
C ARG A 120 -4.93 0.85 12.80
N GLN A 121 -3.84 0.34 13.38
CA GLN A 121 -3.69 -1.07 13.70
C GLN A 121 -4.85 -1.56 14.58
N ASP A 122 -5.09 -0.87 15.69
CA ASP A 122 -6.15 -1.24 16.62
C ASP A 122 -7.52 -1.15 15.96
N HIS A 123 -7.76 -0.13 15.13
CA HIS A 123 -9.05 0.10 14.49
C HIS A 123 -9.35 -0.89 13.36
N TYR A 124 -8.39 -1.17 12.49
CA TYR A 124 -8.61 -2.05 11.32
C TYR A 124 -8.44 -3.54 11.66
N ARG A 125 -7.75 -3.85 12.77
CA ARG A 125 -7.46 -5.23 13.15
C ARG A 125 -8.26 -5.78 14.29
N GLN A 126 -9.25 -5.06 14.81
CA GLN A 126 -10.03 -5.40 16.03
C GLN A 126 -10.25 -6.91 16.28
N TYR A 127 -10.42 -7.71 15.23
CA TYR A 127 -10.63 -9.16 15.31
C TYR A 127 -9.92 -9.93 14.18
N ARG A 128 -8.89 -9.31 13.58
CA ARG A 128 -8.20 -9.87 12.41
C ARG A 128 -6.72 -10.04 12.71
N PRO A 129 -6.24 -11.29 12.78
CA PRO A 129 -4.79 -11.51 12.86
C PRO A 129 -4.12 -11.04 11.56
N LEU A 130 -2.88 -10.59 11.67
CA LEU A 130 -2.01 -10.32 10.52
C LEU A 130 -1.88 -11.59 9.67
N ILE A 131 -2.11 -11.45 8.38
CA ILE A 131 -1.89 -12.54 7.43
C ILE A 131 -0.39 -12.66 7.17
N LYS A 132 0.15 -13.88 7.28
CA LYS A 132 1.56 -14.14 6.98
C LYS A 132 1.86 -13.86 5.51
N ILE A 133 2.92 -13.12 5.25
CA ILE A 133 3.39 -12.71 3.91
C ILE A 133 4.47 -13.67 3.38
N ARG A 134 5.26 -14.27 4.27
CA ARG A 134 6.38 -15.13 3.89
C ARG A 134 5.96 -16.20 2.88
N ASP A 135 6.79 -16.36 1.84
CA ASP A 135 6.64 -17.36 0.76
C ASP A 135 5.34 -17.22 -0.07
N ARG A 136 4.66 -16.08 0.02
CA ARG A 136 3.45 -15.79 -0.77
C ARG A 136 3.70 -14.73 -1.83
N THR A 137 2.97 -14.82 -2.93
CA THR A 137 2.82 -13.69 -3.84
C THR A 137 1.97 -12.63 -3.18
N VAL A 138 2.44 -11.38 -3.18
CA VAL A 138 1.73 -10.22 -2.62
C VAL A 138 1.38 -9.28 -3.76
N ILE A 139 0.10 -8.93 -3.87
CA ILE A 139 -0.38 -7.88 -4.78
C ILE A 139 -0.59 -6.61 -3.96
N LEU A 140 0.33 -5.64 -4.11
CA LEU A 140 0.23 -4.32 -3.47
C LEU A 140 -0.63 -3.39 -4.29
N VAL A 141 -1.62 -2.76 -3.66
CA VAL A 141 -2.65 -1.97 -4.34
C VAL A 141 -2.80 -0.59 -3.72
N ASP A 142 -2.87 0.43 -4.57
CA ASP A 142 -3.29 1.79 -4.18
C ASP A 142 -4.27 2.36 -5.23
N ASP A 143 -4.93 3.49 -4.95
CA ASP A 143 -5.86 4.15 -5.87
C ASP A 143 -5.17 5.01 -6.93
N GLY A 144 -3.88 5.26 -6.78
CA GLY A 144 -3.05 5.97 -7.74
C GLY A 144 -1.70 6.35 -7.16
N MET A 145 -0.76 6.66 -8.03
CA MET A 145 0.62 6.91 -7.61
C MET A 145 1.23 8.13 -8.29
N ALA A 146 1.37 9.23 -7.56
CA ALA A 146 2.01 10.45 -8.06
C ALA A 146 3.54 10.43 -7.86
N THR A 147 3.99 10.29 -6.62
CA THR A 147 5.42 10.29 -6.26
C THR A 147 6.00 8.91 -6.00
N GLY A 148 5.15 7.93 -5.70
CA GLY A 148 5.57 6.58 -5.36
C GLY A 148 6.14 6.39 -3.94
N LEU A 149 6.34 7.45 -3.16
CA LEU A 149 7.02 7.37 -1.85
C LEU A 149 6.33 6.44 -0.84
N THR A 150 4.99 6.48 -0.78
CA THR A 150 4.23 5.58 0.11
C THR A 150 4.36 4.13 -0.34
N MET A 151 4.27 3.91 -1.65
CA MET A 151 4.40 2.58 -2.23
C MET A 151 5.82 2.03 -2.08
N HIS A 152 6.85 2.87 -2.26
CA HIS A 152 8.25 2.48 -2.00
C HIS A 152 8.43 1.96 -0.56
N ALA A 153 7.88 2.68 0.41
CA ALA A 153 7.92 2.25 1.81
C ALA A 153 7.15 0.95 2.06
N ALA A 154 5.99 0.78 1.40
CA ALA A 154 5.20 -0.45 1.48
C ALA A 154 5.98 -1.66 0.91
N ILE A 155 6.57 -1.50 -0.27
CA ILE A 155 7.41 -2.53 -0.90
C ILE A 155 8.56 -2.94 0.01
N ALA A 156 9.30 -1.98 0.57
CA ALA A 156 10.42 -2.25 1.45
C ALA A 156 9.99 -3.02 2.72
N ALA A 157 8.85 -2.65 3.32
CA ALA A 157 8.30 -3.34 4.48
C ALA A 157 7.82 -4.76 4.15
N VAL A 158 7.21 -4.95 2.99
CA VAL A 158 6.76 -6.27 2.52
C VAL A 158 7.97 -7.15 2.18
N ARG A 159 9.01 -6.63 1.53
CA ARG A 159 10.26 -7.38 1.23
C ARG A 159 10.94 -7.92 2.48
N GLN A 160 10.95 -7.17 3.59
CA GLN A 160 11.52 -7.64 4.86
C GLN A 160 10.79 -8.87 5.43
N GLN A 161 9.54 -9.09 5.04
CA GLN A 161 8.76 -10.26 5.43
C GLN A 161 8.94 -11.46 4.48
N GLN A 162 9.89 -11.39 3.56
CA GLN A 162 10.30 -12.45 2.64
C GLN A 162 9.13 -13.03 1.80
N PRO A 163 8.39 -12.20 1.04
CA PRO A 163 7.41 -12.71 0.09
C PRO A 163 8.10 -13.50 -1.04
N GLN A 164 7.35 -14.39 -1.69
CA GLN A 164 7.81 -15.05 -2.90
C GLN A 164 7.93 -14.05 -4.07
N LYS A 165 6.90 -13.20 -4.24
CA LYS A 165 6.83 -12.14 -5.26
C LYS A 165 6.07 -10.94 -4.73
N ILE A 166 6.41 -9.75 -5.24
CA ILE A 166 5.62 -8.52 -5.07
C ILE A 166 5.15 -8.06 -6.43
N ILE A 167 3.84 -7.96 -6.61
CA ILE A 167 3.20 -7.42 -7.81
C ILE A 167 2.54 -6.10 -7.42
N LEU A 168 2.79 -5.05 -8.20
CA LEU A 168 2.16 -3.75 -8.01
C LEU A 168 0.92 -3.64 -8.89
N ALA A 169 -0.22 -3.25 -8.34
CA ALA A 169 -1.46 -3.05 -9.09
C ALA A 169 -2.04 -1.66 -8.83
N ILE A 170 -1.92 -0.77 -9.82
CA ILE A 170 -2.26 0.66 -9.69
C ILE A 170 -3.14 1.11 -10.87
N PRO A 171 -4.28 1.81 -10.62
CA PRO A 171 -5.11 2.32 -11.70
C PRO A 171 -4.45 3.40 -12.55
N VAL A 172 -3.73 4.33 -11.92
CA VAL A 172 -3.02 5.41 -12.59
C VAL A 172 -1.75 5.79 -11.86
N ALA A 173 -0.65 5.93 -12.59
CA ALA A 173 0.64 6.29 -12.01
C ALA A 173 1.43 7.26 -12.89
N ALA A 174 2.24 8.10 -12.26
CA ALA A 174 3.24 8.88 -12.96
C ALA A 174 4.36 7.95 -13.48
N ASN A 175 4.79 8.14 -14.73
CA ASN A 175 5.84 7.32 -15.34
C ASN A 175 7.13 7.29 -14.49
N LYS A 176 7.54 8.45 -13.97
CA LYS A 176 8.73 8.54 -13.12
C LYS A 176 8.60 7.70 -11.84
N ALA A 177 7.42 7.66 -11.24
CA ALA A 177 7.18 6.86 -10.04
C ALA A 177 7.23 5.36 -10.33
N LEU A 178 6.67 4.90 -11.45
CA LEU A 178 6.79 3.50 -11.88
C LEU A 178 8.24 3.11 -12.12
N GLN A 179 8.99 3.90 -12.90
CA GLN A 179 10.40 3.64 -13.19
C GLN A 179 11.26 3.52 -11.92
N GLN A 180 10.96 4.31 -10.87
CA GLN A 180 11.68 4.24 -9.60
C GLN A 180 11.41 2.95 -8.82
N LEU A 181 10.26 2.32 -9.05
CA LEU A 181 9.85 1.10 -8.35
C LEU A 181 10.10 -0.18 -9.15
N ASP A 182 10.42 -0.07 -10.43
CA ASP A 182 10.53 -1.21 -11.37
C ASP A 182 11.51 -2.29 -10.88
N ASN A 183 12.66 -1.87 -10.33
CA ASN A 183 13.66 -2.79 -9.79
C ASN A 183 13.35 -3.29 -8.36
N LEU A 184 12.27 -2.83 -7.74
CA LEU A 184 11.91 -3.17 -6.36
C LEU A 184 10.77 -4.20 -6.30
N VAL A 185 10.03 -4.37 -7.39
CA VAL A 185 8.92 -5.31 -7.54
C VAL A 185 9.25 -6.37 -8.59
N ASP A 186 8.55 -7.48 -8.56
CA ASP A 186 8.77 -8.56 -9.53
C ASP A 186 7.92 -8.38 -10.78
N ASP A 187 6.82 -7.63 -10.66
CA ASP A 187 5.92 -7.29 -11.76
C ASP A 187 5.03 -6.10 -11.40
N HIS A 188 4.43 -5.45 -12.40
CA HIS A 188 3.45 -4.40 -12.16
C HIS A 188 2.35 -4.37 -13.22
N VAL A 189 1.13 -4.04 -12.78
CA VAL A 189 -0.02 -3.76 -13.64
C VAL A 189 -0.47 -2.32 -13.38
N CYS A 190 -0.35 -1.47 -14.39
CA CYS A 190 -0.81 -0.08 -14.34
C CYS A 190 -1.72 0.20 -15.55
N LEU A 191 -2.98 0.60 -15.29
CA LEU A 191 -3.94 0.81 -16.38
C LEU A 191 -3.67 2.08 -17.17
N LEU A 192 -3.20 3.13 -16.51
CA LEU A 192 -2.96 4.44 -17.12
C LEU A 192 -1.62 5.04 -16.66
N VAL A 193 -0.79 5.39 -17.62
CA VAL A 193 0.47 6.12 -17.40
C VAL A 193 0.44 7.41 -18.23
N PRO A 194 -0.18 8.48 -17.72
CA PRO A 194 -0.32 9.72 -18.47
C PRO A 194 1.02 10.45 -18.62
N LYS A 195 1.18 11.23 -19.67
CA LYS A 195 2.37 12.07 -19.89
C LYS A 195 2.62 13.07 -18.75
N SER A 196 1.54 13.55 -18.12
CA SER A 196 1.59 14.42 -16.95
C SER A 196 0.50 13.99 -15.95
N LEU A 197 0.88 13.72 -14.73
CA LEU A 197 -0.02 13.40 -13.62
C LEU A 197 0.06 14.52 -12.58
N ASN A 198 -0.86 15.48 -12.67
CA ASN A 198 -0.92 16.58 -11.71
C ASN A 198 -1.49 16.11 -10.36
N ALA A 199 -2.61 15.38 -10.40
CA ALA A 199 -3.20 14.72 -9.22
C ALA A 199 -3.94 13.46 -9.63
N VAL A 200 -3.92 12.46 -8.76
CA VAL A 200 -4.64 11.18 -8.94
C VAL A 200 -6.14 11.41 -9.10
N SER A 201 -6.71 12.36 -8.34
CA SER A 201 -8.14 12.68 -8.36
C SER A 201 -8.69 13.08 -9.75
N PHE A 202 -7.88 13.64 -10.61
CA PHE A 202 -8.32 14.02 -11.97
C PHE A 202 -8.66 12.84 -12.88
N TRP A 203 -8.30 11.63 -12.48
CA TRP A 203 -8.52 10.40 -13.22
C TRP A 203 -9.76 9.63 -12.76
N TYR A 204 -10.53 10.24 -11.84
CA TYR A 204 -11.76 9.69 -11.29
C TYR A 204 -12.90 10.70 -11.41
N GLU A 205 -14.08 10.25 -11.79
CA GLU A 205 -15.30 11.08 -11.76
C GLU A 205 -15.75 11.31 -10.32
N ASP A 206 -15.73 10.24 -9.50
CA ASP A 206 -15.93 10.29 -8.06
C ASP A 206 -14.66 9.86 -7.34
N PHE A 207 -14.00 10.82 -6.67
CA PHE A 207 -12.83 10.61 -5.82
C PHE A 207 -13.11 11.03 -4.37
N SER A 208 -14.34 10.84 -3.90
CA SER A 208 -14.73 11.16 -2.53
C SER A 208 -13.82 10.46 -1.51
N GLN A 209 -13.68 11.07 -0.34
CA GLN A 209 -12.79 10.56 0.70
C GLN A 209 -13.32 9.25 1.26
N VAL A 210 -12.52 8.19 1.23
CA VAL A 210 -12.81 6.91 1.87
C VAL A 210 -12.69 7.06 3.39
N SER A 211 -13.72 6.69 4.12
CA SER A 211 -13.74 6.72 5.58
C SER A 211 -13.10 5.47 6.19
N ASP A 212 -12.65 5.57 7.46
CA ASP A 212 -12.12 4.41 8.18
C ASP A 212 -13.20 3.34 8.39
N GLN A 213 -14.47 3.76 8.56
CA GLN A 213 -15.60 2.83 8.63
C GLN A 213 -15.80 2.05 7.31
N GLU A 214 -15.63 2.71 6.17
CA GLU A 214 -15.71 2.04 4.86
C GLU A 214 -14.59 1.02 4.71
N VAL A 215 -13.36 1.36 5.12
CA VAL A 215 -12.23 0.42 5.15
C VAL A 215 -12.59 -0.82 5.98
N CYS A 216 -13.07 -0.65 7.21
CA CYS A 216 -13.47 -1.76 8.08
C CYS A 216 -14.57 -2.63 7.44
N ASN A 217 -15.57 -2.01 6.83
CA ASN A 217 -16.66 -2.71 6.17
C ASN A 217 -16.17 -3.57 5.00
N LEU A 218 -15.31 -3.02 4.13
CA LEU A 218 -14.76 -3.75 2.98
C LEU A 218 -13.86 -4.91 3.41
N LEU A 219 -13.04 -4.70 4.44
CA LEU A 219 -12.22 -5.75 5.01
C LEU A 219 -13.09 -6.88 5.61
N SER A 220 -14.18 -6.56 6.30
CA SER A 220 -15.10 -7.55 6.88
C SER A 220 -15.80 -8.37 5.81
N GLN A 221 -16.28 -7.72 4.75
CA GLN A 221 -16.95 -8.39 3.62
C GLN A 221 -16.00 -9.36 2.87
N SER A 222 -14.72 -9.01 2.74
CA SER A 222 -13.74 -9.87 2.08
C SER A 222 -13.54 -11.20 2.82
N ASN A 223 -13.64 -11.23 4.16
CA ASN A 223 -13.45 -12.45 4.95
C ASN A 223 -14.59 -13.48 4.76
N GLN A 224 -15.78 -13.02 4.44
CA GLN A 224 -16.93 -13.93 4.21
C GLN A 224 -16.80 -14.70 2.89
N THR A 225 -15.94 -14.26 1.99
CA THR A 225 -15.77 -14.86 0.65
C THR A 225 -14.70 -15.96 0.63
N VAL A 226 -13.89 -16.12 1.67
CA VAL A 226 -12.73 -17.06 1.71
C VAL A 226 -13.01 -18.28 2.61
N VAL A 227 -14.22 -18.43 3.14
CA VAL A 227 -14.60 -19.61 3.91
C VAL A 227 -15.24 -20.63 2.97
N ILE A 228 -14.44 -21.45 2.32
CA ILE A 228 -14.76 -22.79 1.82
C ILE A 228 -13.54 -23.68 2.00
#